data_3b4c75e0db95cb70dceb164849cf722b
#
_entry.id   3b4c75e0db95cb70dceb164849cf722b
#
_cell.length_a   1.000
_cell.length_b   1.000
_cell.length_c   1.000
_cell.angle_alpha   90.00
_cell.angle_beta   90.00
_cell.angle_gamma   90.00
#
_symmetry.space_group_name_H-M   'P 1'
#
loop_
_entity.id
_entity.type
_entity.pdbx_description
1 polymer ?
#
loop_
_entity_poly.entity_id
_entity_poly.type
_entity_poly.pdbx_seq_one_letter_code
_entity_poly.pdbx_strand_id
1 'polypeptide(L)'
;VRKICEDYGGRIKSFCTFDSSLSSIVDRAVGSKRFRVKVRTRGGHSYNDFGNDNAIAGLASLVGKLYKIQVPEGGKTTYNVGMISGGTSVNTIAQEAGMLYEFRSDKRENLEYMERQFMEVLDRAKAEGMDVSFQVIGVRPCEGQVDPAQKQALTDWAHRVVEEMTGQPPKHHAGSTDCNIPLSLGIPSVCVGSFRGAGAHT
;
A
#
# COMPACT_ATOMS: atom_id res chain seq x y z
N VAL A 1 6.84 10.22 -13.24
CA VAL A 1 5.45 10.65 -13.44
C VAL A 1 5.14 11.92 -12.64
N ARG A 2 5.37 11.97 -11.31
CA ARG A 2 5.07 13.16 -10.47
C ARG A 2 5.66 14.44 -11.07
N LYS A 3 6.96 14.46 -11.37
CA LYS A 3 7.65 15.61 -11.97
C LYS A 3 7.00 16.07 -13.30
N ILE A 4 6.60 15.13 -14.15
CA ILE A 4 5.88 15.44 -15.40
C ILE A 4 4.55 16.12 -15.11
N CYS A 5 3.79 15.62 -14.15
CA CYS A 5 2.51 16.21 -13.76
C CYS A 5 2.66 17.58 -13.09
N GLU A 6 3.72 17.80 -12.32
CA GLU A 6 4.05 19.09 -11.71
C GLU A 6 4.42 20.14 -12.78
N ASP A 7 5.29 19.74 -13.74
CA ASP A 7 5.79 20.66 -14.76
C ASP A 7 4.75 20.96 -15.87
N TYR A 8 3.88 20.00 -16.20
CA TYR A 8 2.99 20.07 -17.36
C TYR A 8 1.51 19.81 -17.04
N GLY A 9 1.11 19.62 -15.78
CA GLY A 9 -0.23 19.15 -15.38
C GLY A 9 -1.38 19.95 -16.02
N GLY A 10 -1.28 21.28 -16.03
CA GLY A 10 -2.28 22.14 -16.68
C GLY A 10 -2.40 21.99 -18.21
N ARG A 11 -1.48 21.26 -18.86
CA ARG A 11 -1.46 21.00 -20.31
C ARG A 11 -1.79 19.55 -20.64
N ILE A 12 -1.79 18.66 -19.65
CA ILE A 12 -2.06 17.22 -19.84
C ILE A 12 -3.58 17.03 -19.81
N LYS A 13 -4.17 16.66 -20.94
CA LYS A 13 -5.60 16.35 -21.05
C LYS A 13 -5.95 14.93 -20.59
N SER A 14 -5.03 13.99 -20.82
CA SER A 14 -5.16 12.60 -20.43
C SER A 14 -3.78 11.95 -20.30
N PHE A 15 -3.71 10.85 -19.56
CA PHE A 15 -2.45 10.13 -19.32
C PHE A 15 -2.65 8.63 -19.49
N CYS A 16 -1.80 8.00 -20.30
CA CYS A 16 -1.80 6.56 -20.51
C CYS A 16 -0.47 5.96 -20.08
N THR A 17 -0.51 4.84 -19.38
CA THR A 17 0.68 4.02 -19.09
C THR A 17 0.49 2.60 -19.60
N PHE A 18 1.60 1.89 -19.73
CA PHE A 18 1.62 0.52 -20.23
C PHE A 18 2.27 -0.38 -19.17
N ASP A 19 1.43 -1.20 -18.52
CA ASP A 19 1.82 -2.16 -17.51
C ASP A 19 0.71 -3.20 -17.35
N SER A 20 1.01 -4.39 -16.76
CA SER A 20 0.00 -5.42 -16.55
C SER A 20 -0.29 -6.30 -17.78
N SER A 21 -1.21 -7.25 -17.61
CA SER A 21 -1.59 -8.24 -18.62
C SER A 21 -2.30 -7.60 -19.82
N LEU A 22 -1.97 -8.05 -21.03
CA LEU A 22 -2.43 -7.49 -22.30
C LEU A 22 -3.95 -7.29 -22.44
N SER A 23 -4.76 -8.15 -21.82
CA SER A 23 -6.23 -8.05 -21.87
C SER A 23 -6.81 -7.35 -20.65
N SER A 24 -6.09 -6.40 -20.05
CA SER A 24 -6.56 -5.68 -18.86
C SER A 24 -6.38 -4.17 -18.96
N ILE A 25 -7.29 -3.45 -18.31
CA ILE A 25 -7.24 -2.00 -18.13
C ILE A 25 -7.36 -1.70 -16.64
N VAL A 26 -6.39 -0.95 -16.10
CA VAL A 26 -6.51 -0.35 -14.77
C VAL A 26 -7.04 1.05 -14.94
N ASP A 27 -8.28 1.27 -14.50
CA ASP A 27 -9.05 2.52 -14.65
C ASP A 27 -9.37 3.19 -13.31
N ARG A 28 -9.00 2.55 -12.18
CA ARG A 28 -9.18 3.08 -10.82
C ARG A 28 -7.90 2.91 -10.02
N ALA A 29 -7.49 3.96 -9.32
CA ALA A 29 -6.27 3.98 -8.54
C ALA A 29 -6.46 3.33 -7.17
N VAL A 30 -5.65 2.31 -6.86
CA VAL A 30 -5.50 1.78 -5.50
C VAL A 30 -4.35 2.50 -4.82
N GLY A 31 -4.67 3.33 -3.83
CA GLY A 31 -3.67 3.96 -2.99
C GLY A 31 -3.07 3.00 -1.97
N SER A 32 -1.88 3.33 -1.46
CA SER A 32 -1.23 2.53 -0.43
C SER A 32 -0.32 3.37 0.46
N LYS A 33 -0.14 2.92 1.71
CA LYS A 33 0.88 3.42 2.62
C LYS A 33 1.67 2.25 3.19
N ARG A 34 3.00 2.40 3.22
CA ARG A 34 3.93 1.36 3.65
C ARG A 34 4.81 1.87 4.76
N PHE A 35 5.02 1.04 5.76
CA PHE A 35 5.76 1.38 6.97
C PHE A 35 6.80 0.33 7.28
N ARG A 36 7.94 0.80 7.78
CA ARG A 36 8.88 0.00 8.54
C ARG A 36 8.66 0.31 10.01
N VAL A 37 8.31 -0.70 10.80
CA VAL A 37 8.11 -0.58 12.24
C VAL A 37 9.22 -1.32 12.95
N LYS A 38 9.75 -0.75 14.03
CA LYS A 38 10.78 -1.34 14.87
C LYS A 38 10.38 -1.27 16.34
N VAL A 39 10.63 -2.34 17.06
CA VAL A 39 10.53 -2.44 18.52
C VAL A 39 11.92 -2.66 19.07
N ARG A 40 12.28 -1.94 20.14
CA ARG A 40 13.55 -2.07 20.84
C ARG A 40 13.34 -2.38 22.31
N THR A 41 14.26 -3.12 22.89
CA THR A 41 14.30 -3.47 24.31
C THR A 41 15.74 -3.53 24.79
N ARG A 42 15.91 -3.65 26.12
CA ARG A 42 17.24 -3.86 26.71
C ARG A 42 17.86 -5.19 26.26
N GLY A 43 17.02 -6.24 26.05
CA GLY A 43 17.49 -7.59 25.77
C GLY A 43 18.21 -8.24 26.95
N GLY A 44 19.08 -9.23 26.65
CA GLY A 44 19.88 -9.93 27.63
C GLY A 44 20.07 -11.42 27.35
N HIS A 45 20.68 -12.14 28.29
CA HIS A 45 20.81 -13.59 28.24
C HIS A 45 19.50 -14.24 28.72
N SER A 46 18.95 -15.18 27.98
CA SER A 46 17.62 -15.75 28.23
C SER A 46 17.42 -16.37 29.62
N TYR A 47 18.47 -16.88 30.23
CA TYR A 47 18.44 -17.44 31.59
C TYR A 47 18.80 -16.42 32.66
N ASN A 48 19.92 -15.68 32.50
CA ASN A 48 20.41 -14.78 33.53
C ASN A 48 19.57 -13.50 33.66
N ASP A 49 19.04 -13.00 32.55
CA ASP A 49 18.25 -11.78 32.47
C ASP A 49 16.75 -12.09 32.26
N PHE A 50 16.31 -13.26 32.69
CA PHE A 50 14.90 -13.66 32.55
C PHE A 50 13.97 -12.65 33.23
N GLY A 51 12.96 -12.20 32.48
CA GLY A 51 12.04 -11.12 32.91
C GLY A 51 12.29 -9.78 32.20
N ASN A 52 13.41 -9.62 31.50
CA ASN A 52 13.57 -8.49 30.60
C ASN A 52 12.60 -8.59 29.41
N ASP A 53 12.18 -7.40 28.92
CA ASP A 53 11.35 -7.31 27.72
C ASP A 53 12.08 -7.88 26.49
N ASN A 54 11.31 -8.58 25.65
CA ASN A 54 11.79 -9.19 24.41
C ASN A 54 11.17 -8.47 23.20
N ALA A 55 11.99 -7.89 22.34
CA ALA A 55 11.53 -7.13 21.18
C ALA A 55 10.69 -7.97 20.21
N ILE A 56 11.00 -9.29 20.05
CA ILE A 56 10.20 -10.19 19.21
C ILE A 56 8.79 -10.39 19.82
N ALA A 57 8.71 -10.61 21.14
CA ALA A 57 7.43 -10.76 21.84
C ALA A 57 6.60 -9.47 21.76
N GLY A 58 7.24 -8.31 21.95
CA GLY A 58 6.60 -7.00 21.78
C GLY A 58 6.08 -6.79 20.36
N LEU A 59 6.88 -7.10 19.36
CA LEU A 59 6.48 -7.01 17.95
C LEU A 59 5.32 -7.96 17.62
N ALA A 60 5.34 -9.19 18.11
CA ALA A 60 4.27 -10.17 17.90
C ALA A 60 2.93 -9.68 18.51
N SER A 61 3.00 -9.09 19.72
CA SER A 61 1.82 -8.45 20.34
C SER A 61 1.29 -7.31 19.49
N LEU A 62 2.17 -6.46 18.97
CA LEU A 62 1.81 -5.35 18.09
C LEU A 62 1.15 -5.84 16.80
N VAL A 63 1.69 -6.87 16.14
CA VAL A 63 1.08 -7.53 14.98
C VAL A 63 -0.33 -8.01 15.33
N GLY A 64 -0.50 -8.68 16.46
CA GLY A 64 -1.83 -9.13 16.92
C GLY A 64 -2.82 -8.00 17.13
N LYS A 65 -2.37 -6.82 17.60
CA LYS A 65 -3.21 -5.61 17.74
C LYS A 65 -3.57 -5.03 16.36
N LEU A 66 -2.63 -4.96 15.41
CA LEU A 66 -2.86 -4.47 14.05
C LEU A 66 -3.87 -5.33 13.28
N TYR A 67 -3.82 -6.65 13.45
CA TYR A 67 -4.75 -7.58 12.79
C TYR A 67 -6.16 -7.60 13.39
N LYS A 68 -6.40 -6.83 14.45
CA LYS A 68 -7.75 -6.57 15.00
C LYS A 68 -8.41 -5.32 14.44
N ILE A 69 -7.68 -4.53 13.65
CA ILE A 69 -8.25 -3.34 12.99
C ILE A 69 -9.34 -3.81 12.02
N GLN A 70 -10.55 -3.28 12.22
CA GLN A 70 -11.66 -3.53 11.31
C GLN A 70 -11.50 -2.65 10.08
N VAL A 71 -11.52 -3.25 8.90
CA VAL A 71 -11.50 -2.49 7.65
C VAL A 71 -12.84 -1.76 7.47
N PRO A 72 -12.83 -0.50 7.01
CA PRO A 72 -14.07 0.24 6.79
C PRO A 72 -14.87 -0.35 5.64
N GLU A 73 -16.18 -0.18 5.70
CA GLU A 73 -17.09 -0.53 4.62
C GLU A 73 -16.94 0.43 3.43
N GLY A 74 -17.40 -0.02 2.27
CA GLY A 74 -17.36 0.76 1.03
C GLY A 74 -15.97 0.75 0.36
N GLY A 75 -15.90 0.14 -0.80
CA GLY A 75 -14.64 -0.08 -1.52
C GLY A 75 -13.85 -1.30 -1.01
N LYS A 76 -12.68 -1.51 -1.59
CA LYS A 76 -11.78 -2.60 -1.19
C LYS A 76 -10.61 -2.03 -0.38
N THR A 77 -10.55 -2.40 0.89
CA THR A 77 -9.45 -2.05 1.80
C THR A 77 -8.76 -3.33 2.28
N THR A 78 -7.43 -3.31 2.28
CA THR A 78 -6.59 -4.45 2.72
C THR A 78 -5.41 -3.95 3.52
N TYR A 79 -4.86 -4.81 4.37
CA TYR A 79 -3.61 -4.58 5.07
C TYR A 79 -2.80 -5.88 5.16
N ASN A 80 -1.49 -5.75 5.35
CA ASN A 80 -0.61 -6.90 5.43
C ASN A 80 0.68 -6.58 6.19
N VAL A 81 1.16 -7.55 6.97
CA VAL A 81 2.55 -7.62 7.44
C VAL A 81 3.27 -8.57 6.50
N GLY A 82 4.08 -8.01 5.59
CA GLY A 82 4.74 -8.79 4.53
C GLY A 82 6.10 -9.35 4.93
N MET A 83 6.74 -8.77 5.96
CA MET A 83 8.04 -9.21 6.48
C MET A 83 8.12 -9.00 7.97
N ILE A 84 8.80 -9.93 8.65
CA ILE A 84 9.22 -9.84 10.06
C ILE A 84 10.68 -10.26 10.17
N SER A 85 11.44 -9.58 11.01
CA SER A 85 12.82 -9.93 11.36
C SER A 85 13.12 -9.53 12.80
N GLY A 86 14.04 -10.21 13.47
CA GLY A 86 14.47 -9.85 14.83
C GLY A 86 15.26 -10.94 15.52
N GLY A 87 15.95 -10.53 16.59
CA GLY A 87 16.79 -11.43 17.40
C GLY A 87 18.12 -11.76 16.75
N THR A 88 18.98 -12.48 17.50
CA THR A 88 20.32 -12.85 17.09
C THR A 88 20.62 -14.34 17.33
N SER A 89 20.17 -14.91 18.45
CA SER A 89 20.33 -16.32 18.77
C SER A 89 19.23 -16.81 19.71
N VAL A 90 19.10 -18.15 19.85
CA VAL A 90 18.04 -18.78 20.65
C VAL A 90 18.14 -18.47 22.14
N ASN A 91 19.34 -18.24 22.66
CA ASN A 91 19.59 -17.95 24.07
C ASN A 91 19.77 -16.45 24.40
N THR A 92 19.35 -15.57 23.47
CA THR A 92 19.38 -14.12 23.63
C THR A 92 17.96 -13.57 23.64
N ILE A 93 17.61 -12.78 24.65
CA ILE A 93 16.42 -11.96 24.66
C ILE A 93 16.59 -10.88 23.58
N ALA A 94 15.73 -10.84 22.58
CA ALA A 94 15.89 -9.99 21.42
C ALA A 94 15.86 -8.49 21.79
N GLN A 95 16.90 -7.76 21.39
CA GLN A 95 17.00 -6.32 21.58
C GLN A 95 16.28 -5.49 20.52
N GLU A 96 16.18 -6.01 19.29
CA GLU A 96 15.47 -5.35 18.18
C GLU A 96 14.67 -6.38 17.41
N ALA A 97 13.46 -6.00 17.04
CA ALA A 97 12.65 -6.70 16.04
C ALA A 97 11.90 -5.68 15.17
N GLY A 98 11.61 -6.04 13.93
CA GLY A 98 10.96 -5.14 13.00
C GLY A 98 10.06 -5.86 12.02
N MET A 99 9.16 -5.09 11.42
CA MET A 99 8.25 -5.56 10.37
C MET A 99 8.10 -4.52 9.27
N LEU A 100 7.71 -5.01 8.09
CA LEU A 100 7.14 -4.18 7.02
C LEU A 100 5.63 -4.39 7.00
N TYR A 101 4.91 -3.30 7.16
CA TYR A 101 3.46 -3.24 7.18
C TYR A 101 2.94 -2.34 6.07
N GLU A 102 1.87 -2.75 5.41
CA GLU A 102 1.15 -1.90 4.45
C GLU A 102 -0.36 -1.98 4.63
N PHE A 103 -1.04 -0.94 4.21
CA PHE A 103 -2.47 -0.99 3.90
C PHE A 103 -2.74 -0.33 2.55
N ARG A 104 -3.81 -0.78 1.91
CA ARG A 104 -4.24 -0.33 0.58
C ARG A 104 -5.74 -0.09 0.56
N SER A 105 -6.18 0.87 -0.24
CA SER A 105 -7.60 1.06 -0.53
C SER A 105 -7.80 1.74 -1.88
N ASP A 106 -8.96 1.51 -2.51
CA ASP A 106 -9.46 2.27 -3.64
C ASP A 106 -10.21 3.55 -3.21
N LYS A 107 -10.31 3.80 -1.89
CA LYS A 107 -10.94 4.97 -1.28
C LYS A 107 -9.94 5.74 -0.43
N ARG A 108 -9.89 7.07 -0.62
CA ARG A 108 -9.00 7.96 0.14
C ARG A 108 -9.36 7.96 1.63
N GLU A 109 -10.65 8.12 1.93
CA GLU A 109 -11.17 8.13 3.30
C GLU A 109 -10.84 6.86 4.08
N ASN A 110 -10.82 5.71 3.38
CA ASN A 110 -10.45 4.43 3.98
C ASN A 110 -8.94 4.36 4.29
N LEU A 111 -8.08 4.90 3.41
CA LEU A 111 -6.65 5.01 3.71
C LEU A 111 -6.38 5.89 4.92
N GLU A 112 -7.07 7.03 5.02
CA GLU A 112 -6.96 7.95 6.15
C GLU A 112 -7.45 7.29 7.45
N TYR A 113 -8.54 6.50 7.38
CA TYR A 113 -9.03 5.72 8.50
C TYR A 113 -7.99 4.68 8.95
N MET A 114 -7.45 3.89 8.02
CA MET A 114 -6.45 2.88 8.33
C MET A 114 -5.18 3.49 8.93
N GLU A 115 -4.78 4.67 8.46
CA GLU A 115 -3.65 5.39 9.05
C GLU A 115 -3.92 5.80 10.50
N ARG A 116 -5.09 6.38 10.78
CA ARG A 116 -5.47 6.73 12.16
C ARG A 116 -5.45 5.50 13.08
N GLN A 117 -6.05 4.39 12.63
CA GLN A 117 -6.06 3.14 13.40
C GLN A 117 -4.66 2.59 13.65
N PHE A 118 -3.78 2.63 12.64
CA PHE A 118 -2.38 2.26 12.78
C PHE A 118 -1.68 3.13 13.83
N MET A 119 -1.83 4.45 13.77
CA MET A 119 -1.23 5.38 14.73
C MET A 119 -1.76 5.16 16.14
N GLU A 120 -3.08 4.96 16.32
CA GLU A 120 -3.67 4.67 17.63
C GLU A 120 -3.09 3.39 18.26
N VAL A 121 -2.86 2.34 17.46
CA VAL A 121 -2.25 1.09 17.95
C VAL A 121 -0.82 1.35 18.42
N LEU A 122 -0.03 2.12 17.66
CA LEU A 122 1.35 2.45 18.05
C LEU A 122 1.40 3.36 19.29
N ASP A 123 0.53 4.35 19.37
CA ASP A 123 0.51 5.28 20.49
C ASP A 123 0.07 4.58 21.80
N ARG A 124 -0.88 3.65 21.74
CA ARG A 124 -1.23 2.77 22.88
C ARG A 124 -0.05 1.89 23.30
N ALA A 125 0.67 1.30 22.33
CA ALA A 125 1.85 0.50 22.65
C ALA A 125 2.94 1.33 23.35
N LYS A 126 3.18 2.56 22.89
CA LYS A 126 4.10 3.50 23.57
C LYS A 126 3.62 3.85 24.98
N ALA A 127 2.34 4.13 25.15
CA ALA A 127 1.75 4.41 26.48
C ALA A 127 1.88 3.23 27.45
N GLU A 128 1.87 1.99 26.92
CA GLU A 128 2.14 0.76 27.66
C GLU A 128 3.64 0.53 27.95
N GLY A 129 4.53 1.46 27.56
CA GLY A 129 5.97 1.40 27.80
C GLY A 129 6.81 0.76 26.68
N MET A 130 6.21 0.40 25.56
CA MET A 130 6.95 -0.20 24.44
C MET A 130 7.77 0.87 23.69
N ASP A 131 9.07 0.65 23.53
CA ASP A 131 9.91 1.46 22.63
C ASP A 131 9.65 1.03 21.18
N VAL A 132 8.66 1.65 20.57
CA VAL A 132 8.26 1.43 19.19
C VAL A 132 8.44 2.67 18.34
N SER A 133 9.04 2.51 17.17
CA SER A 133 9.25 3.55 16.16
C SER A 133 8.78 3.08 14.79
N PHE A 134 8.49 4.03 13.90
CA PHE A 134 8.14 3.71 12.52
C PHE A 134 8.72 4.72 11.54
N GLN A 135 8.85 4.29 10.30
CA GLN A 135 9.22 5.10 9.14
C GLN A 135 8.24 4.82 8.00
N VAL A 136 7.73 5.86 7.36
CA VAL A 136 7.00 5.72 6.09
C VAL A 136 8.01 5.40 4.98
N ILE A 137 7.87 4.26 4.31
CA ILE A 137 8.77 3.80 3.25
C ILE A 137 8.15 3.84 1.86
N GLY A 138 6.86 4.17 1.75
CA GLY A 138 6.18 4.34 0.48
C GLY A 138 4.78 4.87 0.65
N VAL A 139 4.39 5.75 -0.29
CA VAL A 139 3.03 6.28 -0.40
C VAL A 139 2.64 6.29 -1.87
N ARG A 140 1.48 5.73 -2.17
CA ARG A 140 0.79 5.91 -3.44
C ARG A 140 -0.59 6.51 -3.19
N PRO A 141 -0.96 7.59 -3.86
CA PRO A 141 -2.26 8.23 -3.65
C PRO A 141 -3.41 7.42 -4.24
N CYS A 142 -4.60 7.59 -3.69
CA CYS A 142 -5.86 7.25 -4.36
C CYS A 142 -6.18 8.27 -5.45
N GLU A 143 -7.23 7.98 -6.20
CA GLU A 143 -7.83 8.91 -7.15
C GLU A 143 -8.32 10.19 -6.44
N GLY A 144 -8.10 11.33 -7.08
CA GLY A 144 -8.63 12.63 -6.69
C GLY A 144 -9.96 12.95 -7.37
N GLN A 145 -10.22 14.23 -7.53
CA GLN A 145 -11.40 14.72 -8.27
C GLN A 145 -11.08 14.74 -9.77
N VAL A 146 -11.35 13.63 -10.45
CA VAL A 146 -11.25 13.50 -11.91
C VAL A 146 -12.62 13.78 -12.52
N ASP A 147 -12.67 14.55 -13.61
CA ASP A 147 -13.91 14.76 -14.38
C ASP A 147 -14.46 13.40 -14.87
N PRO A 148 -15.67 12.99 -14.44
CA PRO A 148 -16.19 11.66 -14.75
C PRO A 148 -16.41 11.44 -16.25
N ALA A 149 -16.83 12.47 -17.00
CA ALA A 149 -17.10 12.35 -18.44
C ALA A 149 -15.80 12.17 -19.23
N GLN A 150 -14.76 12.94 -18.90
CA GLN A 150 -13.45 12.80 -19.52
C GLN A 150 -12.81 11.46 -19.19
N LYS A 151 -12.92 11.02 -17.94
CA LYS A 151 -12.42 9.71 -17.52
C LYS A 151 -13.12 8.58 -18.26
N GLN A 152 -14.45 8.63 -18.35
CA GLN A 152 -15.24 7.62 -19.06
C GLN A 152 -14.87 7.59 -20.54
N ALA A 153 -14.77 8.73 -21.20
CA ALA A 153 -14.37 8.81 -22.62
C ALA A 153 -13.00 8.19 -22.88
N LEU A 154 -12.02 8.44 -22.00
CA LEU A 154 -10.68 7.84 -22.09
C LEU A 154 -10.73 6.32 -21.87
N THR A 155 -11.51 5.88 -20.89
CA THR A 155 -11.67 4.46 -20.56
C THR A 155 -12.34 3.71 -21.71
N ASP A 156 -13.41 4.26 -22.31
CA ASP A 156 -14.11 3.68 -23.47
C ASP A 156 -13.21 3.63 -24.70
N TRP A 157 -12.41 4.66 -24.91
CA TRP A 157 -11.41 4.66 -25.99
C TRP A 157 -10.39 3.53 -25.78
N ALA A 158 -9.81 3.42 -24.59
CA ALA A 158 -8.85 2.37 -24.28
C ALA A 158 -9.47 0.97 -24.39
N HIS A 159 -10.73 0.80 -23.98
CA HIS A 159 -11.48 -0.45 -24.12
C HIS A 159 -11.55 -0.88 -25.58
N ARG A 160 -12.03 -0.01 -26.47
CA ARG A 160 -12.14 -0.31 -27.90
C ARG A 160 -10.79 -0.68 -28.53
N VAL A 161 -9.74 0.08 -28.22
CA VAL A 161 -8.40 -0.19 -28.76
C VAL A 161 -7.90 -1.55 -28.31
N VAL A 162 -8.05 -1.91 -27.04
CA VAL A 162 -7.58 -3.22 -26.54
C VAL A 162 -8.42 -4.33 -27.14
N GLU A 163 -9.72 -4.18 -27.26
CA GLU A 163 -10.61 -5.16 -27.88
C GLU A 163 -10.26 -5.39 -29.36
N GLU A 164 -10.05 -4.33 -30.14
CA GLU A 164 -9.61 -4.42 -31.53
C GLU A 164 -8.26 -5.14 -31.68
N MET A 165 -7.30 -4.84 -30.80
CA MET A 165 -5.96 -5.43 -30.88
C MET A 165 -5.90 -6.87 -30.39
N THR A 166 -6.76 -7.27 -29.45
CA THR A 166 -6.70 -8.59 -28.80
C THR A 166 -7.79 -9.55 -29.30
N GLY A 167 -8.82 -9.05 -29.95
CA GLY A 167 -10.01 -9.80 -30.36
C GLY A 167 -10.94 -10.17 -29.17
N GLN A 168 -10.71 -9.60 -28.00
CA GLN A 168 -11.50 -9.88 -26.78
C GLN A 168 -11.66 -8.63 -25.93
N PRO A 169 -12.83 -8.44 -25.27
CA PRO A 169 -13.03 -7.31 -24.39
C PRO A 169 -12.08 -7.37 -23.18
N PRO A 170 -11.41 -6.24 -22.84
CA PRO A 170 -10.50 -6.19 -21.71
C PRO A 170 -11.24 -6.26 -20.37
N LYS A 171 -10.55 -6.79 -19.35
CA LYS A 171 -11.03 -6.77 -17.96
C LYS A 171 -10.64 -5.44 -17.31
N HIS A 172 -11.62 -4.73 -16.77
CA HIS A 172 -11.42 -3.51 -15.97
C HIS A 172 -11.21 -3.83 -14.51
N HIS A 173 -10.22 -3.21 -13.88
CA HIS A 173 -9.96 -3.40 -12.45
C HIS A 173 -9.28 -2.19 -11.81
N ALA A 174 -9.32 -2.15 -10.48
CA ALA A 174 -8.54 -1.22 -9.69
C ALA A 174 -7.11 -1.75 -9.50
N GLY A 175 -6.12 -0.88 -9.59
CA GLY A 175 -4.72 -1.25 -9.43
C GLY A 175 -3.84 -0.10 -8.95
N SER A 176 -2.61 -0.44 -8.58
CA SER A 176 -1.59 0.55 -8.19
C SER A 176 -0.54 0.62 -9.29
N THR A 177 -0.65 1.63 -10.14
CA THR A 177 0.18 1.84 -11.32
C THR A 177 0.73 3.28 -11.33
N ASP A 178 1.48 3.64 -12.35
CA ASP A 178 1.93 5.01 -12.54
C ASP A 178 0.79 6.00 -12.80
N CYS A 179 -0.41 5.51 -13.15
CA CYS A 179 -1.63 6.33 -13.25
C CYS A 179 -2.12 6.88 -11.91
N ASN A 180 -1.69 6.33 -10.76
CA ASN A 180 -2.10 6.83 -9.45
C ASN A 180 -1.78 8.33 -9.28
N ILE A 181 -0.62 8.77 -9.77
CA ILE A 181 -0.21 10.17 -9.62
C ILE A 181 -1.11 11.11 -10.43
N PRO A 182 -1.25 10.98 -11.76
CA PRO A 182 -2.12 11.88 -12.52
C PRO A 182 -3.59 11.77 -12.08
N LEU A 183 -4.11 10.57 -11.79
CA LEU A 183 -5.47 10.41 -11.25
C LEU A 183 -5.65 11.17 -9.93
N SER A 184 -4.65 11.18 -9.05
CA SER A 184 -4.72 11.91 -7.78
C SER A 184 -4.74 13.43 -7.95
N LEU A 185 -4.27 13.92 -9.10
CA LEU A 185 -4.23 15.33 -9.48
C LEU A 185 -5.42 15.76 -10.37
N GLY A 186 -6.41 14.87 -10.56
CA GLY A 186 -7.59 15.17 -11.36
C GLY A 186 -7.39 14.97 -12.87
N ILE A 187 -6.28 14.38 -13.31
CA ILE A 187 -5.99 14.11 -14.72
C ILE A 187 -6.56 12.73 -15.09
N PRO A 188 -7.48 12.63 -16.06
CA PRO A 188 -8.00 11.36 -16.54
C PRO A 188 -6.88 10.43 -16.99
N SER A 189 -6.86 9.21 -16.48
CA SER A 189 -5.73 8.30 -16.73
C SER A 189 -6.15 6.85 -16.76
N VAL A 190 -5.51 6.07 -17.62
CA VAL A 190 -5.68 4.62 -17.71
C VAL A 190 -4.32 3.93 -17.86
N CYS A 191 -4.20 2.74 -17.28
CA CYS A 191 -3.06 1.87 -17.56
C CYS A 191 -3.56 0.69 -18.39
N VAL A 192 -2.94 0.50 -19.56
CA VAL A 192 -3.28 -0.54 -20.53
C VAL A 192 -2.26 -1.67 -20.42
N GLY A 193 -2.72 -2.90 -20.46
CA GLY A 193 -1.85 -4.07 -20.46
C GLY A 193 -0.96 -4.13 -21.69
N SER A 194 0.31 -4.49 -21.52
CA SER A 194 1.32 -4.47 -22.57
C SER A 194 2.06 -5.78 -22.80
N PHE A 195 1.82 -6.79 -21.95
CA PHE A 195 2.53 -8.07 -22.09
C PHE A 195 1.64 -9.27 -21.76
N ARG A 196 2.05 -10.46 -22.20
CA ARG A 196 1.50 -11.74 -21.81
C ARG A 196 2.48 -12.40 -20.85
N GLY A 197 2.03 -12.69 -19.63
CA GLY A 197 2.86 -13.32 -18.61
C GLY A 197 2.02 -13.81 -17.43
N ALA A 198 2.64 -14.65 -16.59
CA ALA A 198 2.09 -15.14 -15.34
C ALA A 198 3.20 -15.18 -14.28
N GLY A 199 2.82 -15.26 -13.00
CA GLY A 199 3.77 -15.43 -11.91
C GLY A 199 4.50 -14.15 -11.47
N ALA A 200 3.99 -12.97 -11.77
CA ALA A 200 4.50 -11.74 -11.16
C ALA A 200 4.28 -11.80 -9.64
N HIS A 201 5.33 -11.61 -8.86
CA HIS A 201 5.34 -11.70 -7.39
C HIS A 201 5.29 -13.13 -6.80
N THR A 202 5.64 -14.15 -7.55
CA THR A 202 5.82 -15.54 -7.04
C THR A 202 7.29 -15.91 -6.96
#